data_cfceb5dde6f380a3f4612babe62454bf
#
_entry.id   cfceb5dde6f380a3f4612babe62454bf
#
_cell.length_a   1.000
_cell.length_b   1.000
_cell.length_c   1.000
_cell.angle_alpha   90.00
_cell.angle_beta   90.00
_cell.angle_gamma   90.00
#
_symmetry.space_group_name_H-M   'P 1'
#
loop_
_entity.id
_entity.type
_entity.pdbx_description
1 polymer ?
#
loop_
_entity_poly.entity_id
_entity_poly.type
_entity_poly.pdbx_seq_one_letter_code
_entity_poly.pdbx_strand_id
1 'polypeptide(L)'
;CIQTFQKSKADAVFVVTEAHRNPWFNMVARSSAGSFYPVNSLNEGIQRRQDAPPVYDMTTVAYVLRSDFIMEEQGLFSGKTAAVEVPKERSIDIDTLYDFEIAELFMKKRLELQ
;
A
#
# COMPACT_ATOMS: atom_id res chain seq x y z
N CYS A 1 10.01 8.47 6.02
CA CYS A 1 8.73 9.07 6.49
C CYS A 1 8.95 10.43 7.17
N ILE A 2 9.83 10.56 8.18
CA ILE A 2 10.02 11.83 8.94
C ILE A 2 10.38 12.99 8.01
N GLN A 3 11.34 12.82 7.11
CA GLN A 3 11.73 13.86 6.14
C GLN A 3 10.57 14.24 5.20
N THR A 4 9.80 13.26 4.74
CA THR A 4 8.63 13.48 3.90
C THR A 4 7.56 14.24 4.67
N PHE A 5 7.32 13.87 5.92
CA PHE A 5 6.39 14.56 6.81
C PHE A 5 6.76 16.05 6.96
N GLN A 6 8.02 16.35 7.26
CA GLN A 6 8.51 17.71 7.40
C GLN A 6 8.36 18.55 6.12
N LYS A 7 8.60 17.95 4.96
CA LYS A 7 8.55 18.64 3.66
C LYS A 7 7.14 18.81 3.10
N SER A 8 6.27 17.81 3.28
CA SER A 8 4.94 17.77 2.65
C SER A 8 3.88 18.59 3.35
N LYS A 9 4.10 18.97 4.61
CA LYS A 9 3.09 19.57 5.51
C LYS A 9 1.82 18.71 5.57
N ALA A 10 1.96 17.40 5.50
CA ALA A 10 0.88 16.45 5.63
C ALA A 10 0.49 16.25 7.09
N ASP A 11 -0.74 15.84 7.34
CA ASP A 11 -1.22 15.43 8.67
C ASP A 11 -0.76 14.02 9.01
N ALA A 12 -0.63 13.18 7.98
CA ALA A 12 -0.14 11.82 8.09
C ALA A 12 0.74 11.43 6.90
N VAL A 13 1.80 10.68 7.18
CA VAL A 13 2.66 10.03 6.19
C VAL A 13 2.76 8.56 6.51
N PHE A 14 2.59 7.71 5.53
CA PHE A 14 2.71 6.26 5.66
C PHE A 14 3.56 5.68 4.53
N VAL A 15 3.91 4.41 4.66
CA VAL A 15 4.70 3.70 3.66
C VAL A 15 3.80 2.90 2.75
N VAL A 16 4.08 2.94 1.46
CA VAL A 16 3.38 2.16 0.42
C VAL A 16 4.38 1.39 -0.44
N THR A 17 3.89 0.37 -1.09
CA THR A 17 4.60 -0.34 -2.15
C THR A 17 3.69 -0.46 -3.37
N GLU A 18 4.26 -0.56 -4.56
CA GLU A 18 3.47 -0.77 -5.77
C GLU A 18 2.65 -2.06 -5.65
N ALA A 19 1.33 -1.96 -5.90
CA ALA A 19 0.45 -3.11 -5.82
C ALA A 19 0.64 -4.05 -7.01
N HIS A 20 0.69 -5.35 -6.73
CA HIS A 20 0.73 -6.37 -7.79
C HIS A 20 -0.63 -6.54 -8.48
N ARG A 21 -1.73 -6.39 -7.75
CA ARG A 21 -3.09 -6.46 -8.24
C ARG A 21 -3.67 -5.05 -8.40
N ASN A 22 -4.70 -4.93 -9.23
CA ASN A 22 -5.33 -3.63 -9.49
C ASN A 22 -6.86 -3.77 -9.44
N PRO A 23 -7.57 -2.96 -8.61
CA PRO A 23 -9.03 -3.05 -8.46
C PRO A 23 -9.81 -2.82 -9.75
N TRP A 24 -9.25 -2.08 -10.71
CA TRP A 24 -9.88 -1.82 -12.01
C TRP A 24 -9.56 -2.87 -13.08
N PHE A 25 -8.60 -3.76 -12.81
CA PHE A 25 -8.11 -4.70 -13.83
C PHE A 25 -8.22 -6.16 -13.44
N ASN A 26 -7.61 -6.58 -12.34
CA ASN A 26 -7.45 -8.00 -11.98
C ASN A 26 -7.77 -8.34 -10.53
N MET A 27 -8.54 -7.48 -9.84
CA MET A 27 -9.18 -7.80 -8.58
C MET A 27 -10.69 -7.93 -8.79
N VAL A 28 -11.25 -9.02 -8.32
CA VAL A 28 -12.66 -9.33 -8.51
C VAL A 28 -13.35 -9.60 -7.17
N ALA A 29 -14.58 -9.17 -7.07
CA ALA A 29 -15.49 -9.50 -5.97
C ALA A 29 -16.47 -10.59 -6.41
N ARG A 30 -16.97 -11.36 -5.46
CA ARG A 30 -17.97 -12.40 -5.70
C ARG A 30 -19.35 -11.91 -5.27
N SER A 31 -20.32 -12.00 -6.15
CA SER A 31 -21.71 -11.72 -5.83
C SER A 31 -22.35 -12.85 -4.98
N SER A 32 -23.47 -12.56 -4.36
CA SER A 32 -24.28 -13.58 -3.62
C SER A 32 -24.72 -14.73 -4.52
N ALA A 33 -24.91 -14.49 -5.83
CA ALA A 33 -25.26 -15.51 -6.83
C ALA A 33 -24.06 -16.34 -7.30
N GLY A 34 -22.84 -16.05 -6.84
CA GLY A 34 -21.62 -16.78 -7.17
C GLY A 34 -20.87 -16.28 -8.41
N SER A 35 -21.36 -15.24 -9.09
CA SER A 35 -20.67 -14.59 -10.20
C SER A 35 -19.52 -13.70 -9.71
N PHE A 36 -18.49 -13.49 -10.54
CA PHE A 36 -17.38 -12.60 -10.23
C PHE A 36 -17.45 -11.35 -11.11
N TYR A 37 -17.06 -10.22 -10.53
CA TYR A 37 -17.03 -8.93 -11.22
C TYR A 37 -15.85 -8.08 -10.72
N PRO A 38 -15.30 -7.14 -11.52
CA PRO A 38 -14.22 -6.25 -11.08
C PRO A 38 -14.63 -5.44 -9.86
N VAL A 39 -13.69 -5.28 -8.90
CA VAL A 39 -13.94 -4.50 -7.66
C VAL A 39 -14.30 -3.05 -8.00
N ASN A 40 -13.56 -2.44 -8.92
CA ASN A 40 -13.86 -1.11 -9.46
C ASN A 40 -14.03 -1.18 -10.96
N SER A 41 -14.89 -0.33 -11.52
CA SER A 41 -15.09 -0.18 -12.95
C SER A 41 -14.94 1.28 -13.36
N LEU A 42 -14.31 1.51 -14.52
CA LEU A 42 -14.36 2.77 -15.24
C LEU A 42 -15.36 2.64 -16.40
N ASN A 43 -15.99 3.74 -16.79
CA ASN A 43 -17.09 3.77 -17.77
C ASN A 43 -16.75 3.11 -19.12
N GLU A 44 -15.48 2.99 -19.46
CA GLU A 44 -15.01 2.42 -20.75
C GLU A 44 -14.44 1.01 -20.64
N GLY A 45 -14.48 0.36 -19.48
CA GLY A 45 -13.89 -0.96 -19.26
C GLY A 45 -12.37 -0.98 -19.50
N ILE A 46 -11.60 -1.45 -18.53
CA ILE A 46 -10.15 -1.54 -18.64
C ILE A 46 -9.77 -2.93 -19.12
N GLN A 47 -9.17 -3.02 -20.31
CA GLN A 47 -8.74 -4.28 -20.91
C GLN A 47 -7.26 -4.57 -20.67
N ARG A 48 -6.45 -3.56 -20.39
CA ARG A 48 -5.01 -3.69 -20.16
C ARG A 48 -4.59 -3.03 -18.86
N ARG A 49 -3.59 -3.60 -18.19
CA ARG A 49 -3.07 -3.08 -16.92
C ARG A 49 -2.63 -1.61 -17.01
N GLN A 50 -1.97 -1.22 -18.10
CA GLN A 50 -1.47 0.13 -18.30
C GLN A 50 -2.57 1.20 -18.43
N ASP A 51 -3.79 0.80 -18.72
CA ASP A 51 -4.95 1.70 -18.83
C ASP A 51 -5.62 1.94 -17.46
N ALA A 52 -5.27 1.15 -16.45
CA ALA A 52 -5.76 1.31 -15.09
C ALA A 52 -4.96 2.37 -14.31
N PRO A 53 -5.62 3.12 -13.38
CA PRO A 53 -4.89 4.00 -12.49
C PRO A 53 -3.83 3.22 -11.67
N PRO A 54 -2.65 3.81 -11.39
CA PRO A 54 -1.68 3.19 -10.51
C PRO A 54 -2.24 3.04 -9.09
N VAL A 55 -1.98 1.90 -8.47
CA VAL A 55 -2.43 1.59 -7.11
C VAL A 55 -1.28 1.06 -6.27
N TYR A 56 -1.39 1.28 -4.98
CA TYR A 56 -0.36 0.94 -4.01
C TYR A 56 -0.96 0.19 -2.84
N ASP A 57 -0.21 -0.77 -2.32
CA ASP A 57 -0.52 -1.42 -1.06
C ASP A 57 0.02 -0.57 0.10
N MET A 58 -0.82 -0.23 1.06
CA MET A 58 -0.35 0.32 2.33
C MET A 58 0.39 -0.76 3.11
N THR A 59 1.51 -0.35 3.69
CA THR A 59 2.34 -1.26 4.48
C THR A 59 2.33 -0.86 5.95
N THR A 60 2.68 -1.79 6.82
CA THR A 60 2.83 -1.57 8.27
C THR A 60 4.22 -1.09 8.68
N VAL A 61 5.09 -0.77 7.72
CA VAL A 61 6.50 -0.44 7.96
C VAL A 61 6.68 0.75 8.88
N ALA A 62 6.00 1.87 8.58
CA ALA A 62 6.08 3.06 9.42
C ALA A 62 4.94 4.04 9.13
N TYR A 63 4.54 4.76 10.18
CA TYR A 63 3.60 5.89 10.12
C TYR A 63 4.21 7.08 10.84
N VAL A 64 3.99 8.28 10.31
CA VAL A 64 4.31 9.55 10.97
C VAL A 64 3.06 10.41 10.90
N LEU A 65 2.52 10.77 12.06
CA LEU A 65 1.29 11.57 12.16
C LEU A 65 1.54 12.80 13.03
N ARG A 66 0.84 13.86 12.73
CA ARG A 66 0.79 15.05 13.58
C ARG A 66 0.00 14.72 14.86
N SER A 67 0.53 15.11 16.02
CA SER A 67 -0.05 14.71 17.30
C SER A 67 -1.47 15.23 17.55
N ASP A 68 -1.75 16.47 17.15
CA ASP A 68 -3.11 17.05 17.23
C ASP A 68 -4.09 16.34 16.30
N PHE A 69 -3.65 15.92 15.11
CA PHE A 69 -4.46 15.12 14.16
C PHE A 69 -4.88 13.78 14.75
N ILE A 70 -3.98 13.10 15.49
CA ILE A 70 -4.30 11.85 16.20
C ILE A 70 -5.35 12.11 17.31
N MET A 71 -5.20 13.20 18.05
CA MET A 71 -6.07 13.53 19.17
C MET A 71 -7.49 13.94 18.75
N GLU A 72 -7.68 14.37 17.50
CA GLU A 72 -8.99 14.71 16.94
C GLU A 72 -9.84 13.47 16.59
N GLU A 73 -9.33 12.26 16.77
CA GLU A 73 -10.00 10.98 16.53
C GLU A 73 -10.59 10.83 15.11
N GLN A 74 -10.00 11.51 14.14
CA GLN A 74 -10.40 11.44 12.76
C GLN A 74 -9.71 10.26 12.05
N GLY A 75 -10.34 9.72 11.03
CA GLY A 75 -9.73 8.66 10.21
C GLY A 75 -8.44 9.12 9.53
N LEU A 76 -7.52 8.18 9.26
CA LEU A 76 -6.23 8.45 8.64
C LEU A 76 -6.32 9.33 7.38
N PHE A 77 -7.39 9.16 6.60
CA PHE A 77 -7.62 9.86 5.33
C PHE A 77 -8.51 11.12 5.47
N SER A 78 -8.87 11.53 6.68
CA SER A 78 -9.66 12.75 6.90
C SER A 78 -8.85 14.04 6.73
N GLY A 79 -7.53 13.96 6.82
CA GLY A 79 -6.60 15.07 6.61
C GLY A 79 -5.76 14.93 5.35
N LYS A 80 -4.76 15.79 5.22
CA LYS A 80 -3.79 15.72 4.13
C LYS A 80 -2.81 14.57 4.37
N THR A 81 -2.77 13.64 3.42
CA THR A 81 -1.86 12.49 3.47
C THR A 81 -0.74 12.60 2.44
N ALA A 82 0.40 12.03 2.76
CA ALA A 82 1.49 11.75 1.84
C ALA A 82 2.03 10.34 2.09
N ALA A 83 2.74 9.81 1.14
CA ALA A 83 3.29 8.47 1.24
C ALA A 83 4.77 8.43 0.85
N VAL A 84 5.47 7.45 1.39
CA VAL A 84 6.82 7.06 0.96
C VAL A 84 6.71 5.71 0.29
N GLU A 85 7.09 5.64 -0.97
CA GLU A 85 7.15 4.39 -1.70
C GLU A 85 8.44 3.63 -1.37
N VAL A 86 8.30 2.34 -1.09
CA VAL A 86 9.42 1.42 -0.87
C VAL A 86 9.29 0.22 -1.80
N PRO A 87 10.39 -0.40 -2.20
CA PRO A 87 10.32 -1.64 -2.98
C PRO A 87 9.72 -2.77 -2.16
N LYS A 88 9.13 -3.73 -2.85
CA LYS A 88 8.34 -4.83 -2.26
C LYS A 88 9.13 -5.64 -1.22
N GLU A 89 10.41 -5.87 -1.45
CA GLU A 89 11.30 -6.58 -0.52
C GLU A 89 11.53 -5.85 0.82
N ARG A 90 11.09 -4.60 0.94
CA ARG A 90 11.12 -3.82 2.19
C ARG A 90 9.75 -3.62 2.83
N SER A 91 8.73 -4.25 2.28
CA SER A 91 7.35 -4.08 2.71
C SER A 91 6.69 -5.38 3.17
N ILE A 92 7.48 -6.40 3.44
CA ILE A 92 6.97 -7.70 3.91
C ILE A 92 6.37 -7.52 5.30
N ASP A 93 5.10 -7.89 5.43
CA ASP A 93 4.42 -8.04 6.70
C ASP A 93 4.58 -9.47 7.19
N ILE A 94 5.01 -9.66 8.44
CA ILE A 94 5.36 -10.97 8.98
C ILE A 94 4.24 -11.42 9.92
N ASP A 95 3.26 -12.10 9.36
CA ASP A 95 2.14 -12.68 10.10
C ASP A 95 2.29 -14.20 10.28
N THR A 96 3.01 -14.84 9.39
CA THR A 96 3.20 -16.30 9.35
C THR A 96 4.67 -16.67 9.30
N LEU A 97 4.97 -17.95 9.59
CA LEU A 97 6.33 -18.48 9.41
C LEU A 97 6.80 -18.38 7.95
N TYR A 98 5.88 -18.53 7.00
CA TYR A 98 6.16 -18.36 5.58
C TYR A 98 6.62 -16.93 5.24
N ASP A 99 5.94 -15.92 5.79
CA ASP A 99 6.34 -14.52 5.61
C ASP A 99 7.73 -14.25 6.21
N PHE A 100 8.01 -14.86 7.36
CA PHE A 100 9.31 -14.77 8.01
C PHE A 100 10.43 -15.34 7.14
N GLU A 101 10.23 -16.51 6.53
CA GLU A 101 11.21 -17.13 5.62
C GLU A 101 11.48 -16.24 4.40
N ILE A 102 10.43 -15.60 3.84
CA ILE A 102 10.58 -14.65 2.74
C ILE A 102 11.38 -13.42 3.19
N ALA A 103 11.04 -12.86 4.33
CA ALA A 103 11.72 -11.68 4.89
C ALA A 103 13.20 -11.98 5.17
N GLU A 104 13.51 -13.15 5.72
CA GLU A 104 14.88 -13.63 5.96
C GLU A 104 15.67 -13.74 4.65
N LEU A 105 15.06 -14.28 3.60
CA LEU A 105 15.69 -14.40 2.28
C LEU A 105 16.05 -13.02 1.72
N PHE A 106 15.14 -12.07 1.79
CA PHE A 106 15.40 -10.70 1.31
C PHE A 106 16.46 -9.99 2.14
N MET A 107 16.46 -10.18 3.46
CA MET A 107 17.46 -9.61 4.33
C MET A 107 18.87 -10.16 4.03
N LYS A 108 19.01 -11.48 3.85
CA LYS A 108 20.26 -12.13 3.46
C LYS A 108 20.79 -11.56 2.14
N LYS A 109 19.96 -11.49 1.12
CA LYS A 109 20.34 -10.90 -0.18
C LYS A 109 20.79 -9.44 -0.06
N ARG A 110 20.12 -8.65 0.76
CA ARG A 110 20.50 -7.26 1.00
C ARG A 110 21.86 -7.11 1.69
N LEU A 111 22.16 -7.99 2.64
CA LEU A 111 23.45 -8.01 3.35
C LEU A 111 24.59 -8.45 2.45
N GLU A 112 24.35 -9.39 1.53
CA GLU A 112 25.33 -9.84 0.54
C GLU A 112 25.70 -8.76 -0.50
N LEU A 113 24.80 -7.79 -0.74
CA LEU A 113 25.00 -6.69 -1.66
C LEU A 113 25.69 -5.46 -1.04
N GLN A 114 25.95 -5.48 0.25
CA GLN A 114 26.68 -4.46 1.01
C GLN A 114 28.18 -4.86 1.13
#